data_0f27ebb2bb8847d329dd772087cd7977
#
_entry.id   0f27ebb2bb8847d329dd772087cd7977
#
_cell.length_a   1.000
_cell.length_b   1.000
_cell.length_c   1.000
_cell.angle_alpha   90.00
_cell.angle_beta   90.00
_cell.angle_gamma   90.00
#
_symmetry.space_group_name_H-M   'P 1'
#
loop_
_entity.id
_entity.type
_entity.pdbx_description
1 polymer ?
#
loop_
_entity_poly.entity_id
_entity_poly.type
_entity_poly.pdbx_seq_one_letter_code
_entity_poly.pdbx_strand_id
1 'polypeptide(L)'
;MRLFVALAGICFAGILMFMQLGFRDGLFDASVTVHRLFDADLVLISPRSMSSISMSGFPRRRLIQTMAHKDVVGITPVNWSFLLWRNPETLSTRSILALGFEPNDALLKDPDFRSKAQTLKNRGRVLFDELSRDEFGPIPKMYRNGQIVETEVAGKRVRVSGLVSLGPSFGADGNLITSRETFVGLMPSNPPGSIEIGLVRIRTGSDPDAVAYSLSRILPNDVRVLTHKSFIDFEKNYWRTSTSIGFIFTLGAAMGFIVGCVIVYQILYSDVSDHLPEYATLMAMGYKLKTLLGVVAREGILLSVMGYIPAYLSGQALYALVRNSTKLPVAMDPQRALIVFILILVMCMGSAVVAMRRLVDADPAEIF
;
A
#
# COMPACT_ATOMS: atom_id res chain seq x y z
N MET A 1 -4.54 32.74 -23.67
CA MET A 1 -5.62 31.72 -23.46
C MET A 1 -5.15 30.29 -23.73
N ARG A 2 -4.48 29.98 -24.84
CA ARG A 2 -3.98 28.65 -25.20
C ARG A 2 -3.00 28.04 -24.19
N LEU A 3 -2.00 28.81 -23.73
CA LEU A 3 -1.05 28.34 -22.71
C LEU A 3 -1.76 27.87 -21.44
N PHE A 4 -2.82 28.57 -21.02
CA PHE A 4 -3.58 28.19 -19.83
C PHE A 4 -4.32 26.86 -20.02
N VAL A 5 -4.87 26.63 -21.23
CA VAL A 5 -5.51 25.35 -21.59
C VAL A 5 -4.50 24.21 -21.63
N ALA A 6 -3.28 24.47 -22.16
CA ALA A 6 -2.18 23.50 -22.15
C ALA A 6 -1.80 23.08 -20.73
N LEU A 7 -1.55 24.09 -19.86
CA LEU A 7 -1.18 23.83 -18.47
C LEU A 7 -2.28 23.12 -17.70
N ALA A 8 -3.55 23.47 -17.93
CA ALA A 8 -4.69 22.80 -17.32
C ALA A 8 -4.78 21.33 -17.76
N GLY A 9 -4.56 21.03 -19.06
CA GLY A 9 -4.55 19.68 -19.59
C GLY A 9 -3.42 18.82 -19.04
N ILE A 10 -2.20 19.37 -18.98
CA ILE A 10 -1.03 18.68 -18.39
C ILE A 10 -1.25 18.46 -16.89
N CYS A 11 -1.74 19.47 -16.18
CA CYS A 11 -2.08 19.39 -14.77
C CYS A 11 -3.11 18.28 -14.52
N PHE A 12 -4.19 18.23 -15.31
CA PHE A 12 -5.23 17.20 -15.19
C PHE A 12 -4.66 15.79 -15.42
N ALA A 13 -3.87 15.59 -16.47
CA ALA A 13 -3.22 14.31 -16.74
C ALA A 13 -2.28 13.91 -15.58
N GLY A 14 -1.51 14.87 -15.06
CA GLY A 14 -0.63 14.67 -13.91
C GLY A 14 -1.39 14.28 -12.65
N ILE A 15 -2.52 14.95 -12.35
CA ILE A 15 -3.40 14.61 -11.24
C ILE A 15 -3.94 13.18 -11.40
N LEU A 16 -4.42 12.80 -12.59
CA LEU A 16 -4.89 11.44 -12.83
C LEU A 16 -3.79 10.41 -12.57
N MET A 17 -2.58 10.62 -13.09
CA MET A 17 -1.46 9.71 -12.85
C MET A 17 -1.08 9.64 -11.36
N PHE A 18 -1.02 10.78 -10.65
CA PHE A 18 -0.78 10.80 -9.22
C PHE A 18 -1.84 10.03 -8.45
N MET A 19 -3.12 10.24 -8.74
CA MET A 19 -4.21 9.58 -8.04
C MET A 19 -4.19 8.08 -8.28
N GLN A 20 -4.03 7.61 -9.52
CA GLN A 20 -4.00 6.19 -9.83
C GLN A 20 -2.82 5.46 -9.16
N LEU A 21 -1.60 6.01 -9.29
CA LEU A 21 -0.41 5.44 -8.67
C LEU A 21 -0.45 5.55 -7.14
N GLY A 22 -0.97 6.67 -6.61
CA GLY A 22 -1.11 6.89 -5.18
C GLY A 22 -2.08 5.94 -4.51
N PHE A 23 -3.24 5.70 -5.12
CA PHE A 23 -4.21 4.71 -4.63
C PHE A 23 -3.65 3.30 -4.67
N ARG A 24 -3.02 2.92 -5.80
CA ARG A 24 -2.39 1.60 -5.93
C ARG A 24 -1.40 1.32 -4.78
N ASP A 25 -0.46 2.24 -4.58
CA ASP A 25 0.58 2.06 -3.58
C ASP A 25 0.01 2.18 -2.16
N GLY A 26 -0.95 3.10 -1.94
CA GLY A 26 -1.65 3.24 -0.66
C GLY A 26 -2.42 1.97 -0.26
N LEU A 27 -3.06 1.29 -1.21
CA LEU A 27 -3.73 0.00 -0.96
C LEU A 27 -2.72 -1.10 -0.61
N PHE A 28 -1.58 -1.17 -1.34
CA PHE A 28 -0.53 -2.14 -1.03
C PHE A 28 0.14 -1.85 0.32
N ASP A 29 0.32 -0.59 0.68
CA ASP A 29 0.84 -0.21 2.00
C ASP A 29 -0.17 -0.48 3.12
N ALA A 30 -1.46 -0.26 2.87
CA ALA A 30 -2.51 -0.61 3.81
C ALA A 30 -2.59 -2.12 4.08
N SER A 31 -2.31 -2.98 3.07
CA SER A 31 -2.37 -4.43 3.23
C SER A 31 -1.36 -4.97 4.26
N VAL A 32 -0.28 -4.24 4.52
CA VAL A 32 0.83 -4.66 5.39
C VAL A 32 0.92 -3.88 6.71
N THR A 33 -0.11 -3.11 7.06
CA THR A 33 -0.09 -2.26 8.26
C THR A 33 0.23 -3.07 9.51
N VAL A 34 -0.49 -4.15 9.77
CA VAL A 34 -0.26 -5.03 10.94
C VAL A 34 1.08 -5.76 10.86
N HIS A 35 1.49 -6.18 9.66
CA HIS A 35 2.76 -6.89 9.44
C HIS A 35 3.97 -6.06 9.88
N ARG A 36 3.94 -4.74 9.60
CA ARG A 36 5.04 -3.81 9.97
C ARG A 36 5.20 -3.62 11.47
N LEU A 37 4.13 -3.84 12.23
CA LEU A 37 4.10 -3.62 13.68
C LEU A 37 4.65 -4.81 14.47
N PHE A 38 4.83 -5.99 13.88
CA PHE A 38 5.37 -7.14 14.56
C PHE A 38 6.80 -6.91 15.07
N ASP A 39 7.04 -7.32 16.32
CA ASP A 39 8.37 -7.34 16.95
C ASP A 39 9.11 -8.64 16.59
N ALA A 40 9.59 -8.70 15.34
CA ALA A 40 10.28 -9.87 14.82
C ALA A 40 11.29 -9.49 13.73
N ASP A 41 12.35 -10.29 13.62
CA ASP A 41 13.34 -10.23 12.54
C ASP A 41 13.05 -11.24 11.44
N LEU A 42 12.55 -12.44 11.84
CA LEU A 42 12.14 -13.50 10.94
C LEU A 42 10.70 -13.92 11.23
N VAL A 43 10.04 -14.44 10.21
CA VAL A 43 8.65 -14.90 10.27
C VAL A 43 8.54 -16.28 9.62
N LEU A 44 7.93 -17.21 10.34
CA LEU A 44 7.59 -18.54 9.85
C LEU A 44 6.11 -18.56 9.44
N ILE A 45 5.84 -19.08 8.27
CA ILE A 45 4.48 -19.32 7.75
C ILE A 45 4.40 -20.70 7.10
N SER A 46 3.19 -21.24 6.95
CA SER A 46 2.98 -22.42 6.13
C SER A 46 3.28 -22.11 4.65
N PRO A 47 3.93 -23.03 3.89
CA PRO A 47 4.08 -22.90 2.44
C PRO A 47 2.74 -22.82 1.68
N ARG A 48 1.65 -23.30 2.29
CA ARG A 48 0.29 -23.24 1.74
C ARG A 48 -0.38 -21.88 1.91
N SER A 49 0.19 -21.00 2.75
CA SER A 49 -0.32 -19.63 2.94
C SER A 49 -0.07 -18.81 1.67
N MET A 50 -1.13 -18.21 1.15
CA MET A 50 -1.06 -17.38 -0.06
C MET A 50 -0.99 -15.88 0.28
N SER A 51 -1.64 -15.47 1.37
CA SER A 51 -1.68 -14.09 1.88
C SER A 51 -2.24 -14.10 3.29
N SER A 52 -2.27 -12.95 3.94
CA SER A 52 -2.89 -12.78 5.26
C SER A 52 -4.39 -13.06 5.30
N ILE A 53 -5.09 -12.99 4.17
CA ILE A 53 -6.51 -13.37 4.06
C ILE A 53 -6.68 -14.89 4.04
N SER A 54 -5.69 -15.63 3.54
CA SER A 54 -5.71 -17.08 3.38
C SER A 54 -4.48 -17.73 4.00
N MET A 55 -4.36 -17.56 5.33
CA MET A 55 -3.30 -18.20 6.11
C MET A 55 -3.64 -19.65 6.38
N SER A 56 -2.66 -20.53 6.20
CA SER A 56 -2.73 -21.93 6.59
C SER A 56 -1.88 -22.15 7.84
N GLY A 57 -2.40 -22.97 8.77
CA GLY A 57 -1.67 -23.30 9.97
C GLY A 57 -0.52 -24.30 9.72
N PHE A 58 0.47 -24.25 10.62
CA PHE A 58 1.55 -25.24 10.72
C PHE A 58 1.80 -25.61 12.21
N PRO A 59 2.45 -26.75 12.48
CA PRO A 59 2.67 -27.19 13.87
C PRO A 59 3.58 -26.24 14.65
N ARG A 60 3.13 -25.76 15.83
CA ARG A 60 3.91 -24.88 16.74
C ARG A 60 5.31 -25.41 17.04
N ARG A 61 5.50 -26.75 17.02
CA ARG A 61 6.81 -27.38 17.24
C ARG A 61 7.89 -26.86 16.27
N ARG A 62 7.52 -26.44 15.06
CA ARG A 62 8.47 -25.88 14.07
C ARG A 62 9.05 -24.59 14.55
N LEU A 63 8.24 -23.74 15.18
CA LEU A 63 8.68 -22.50 15.78
C LEU A 63 9.63 -22.78 16.98
N ILE A 64 9.29 -23.78 17.82
CA ILE A 64 10.15 -24.16 18.95
C ILE A 64 11.51 -24.69 18.45
N GLN A 65 11.55 -25.44 17.36
CA GLN A 65 12.78 -25.95 16.75
C GLN A 65 13.75 -24.83 16.35
N THR A 66 13.28 -23.61 16.06
CA THR A 66 14.16 -22.48 15.73
C THR A 66 15.05 -22.06 16.91
N MET A 67 14.62 -22.32 18.15
CA MET A 67 15.40 -21.99 19.36
C MET A 67 16.72 -22.80 19.45
N ALA A 68 16.90 -23.87 18.68
CA ALA A 68 18.17 -24.57 18.59
C ALA A 68 19.26 -23.77 17.85
N HIS A 69 18.89 -22.73 17.10
CA HIS A 69 19.84 -21.87 16.42
C HIS A 69 20.43 -20.83 17.39
N LYS A 70 21.76 -20.74 17.44
CA LYS A 70 22.52 -19.91 18.41
C LYS A 70 22.15 -18.40 18.43
N ASP A 71 21.69 -17.89 17.30
CA ASP A 71 21.34 -16.47 17.13
C ASP A 71 19.86 -16.17 17.40
N VAL A 72 19.02 -17.19 17.63
CA VAL A 72 17.62 -16.99 18.02
C VAL A 72 17.52 -16.71 19.51
N VAL A 73 16.91 -15.59 19.86
CA VAL A 73 16.79 -15.13 21.26
C VAL A 73 15.34 -15.11 21.77
N GLY A 74 14.35 -15.22 20.88
CA GLY A 74 12.96 -15.25 21.28
C GLY A 74 12.04 -15.72 20.16
N ILE A 75 10.92 -16.30 20.54
CA ILE A 75 9.89 -16.76 19.64
C ILE A 75 8.51 -16.35 20.16
N THR A 76 7.58 -16.02 19.25
CA THR A 76 6.19 -15.72 19.58
C THR A 76 5.26 -16.46 18.61
N PRO A 77 4.50 -17.45 19.08
CA PRO A 77 3.48 -18.10 18.28
C PRO A 77 2.26 -17.21 18.15
N VAL A 78 1.77 -17.00 16.93
CA VAL A 78 0.62 -16.16 16.65
C VAL A 78 -0.43 -16.97 15.89
N ASN A 79 -1.65 -16.95 16.40
CA ASN A 79 -2.82 -17.38 15.68
C ASN A 79 -3.41 -16.19 14.92
N TRP A 80 -3.87 -16.43 13.70
CA TRP A 80 -4.33 -15.40 12.77
C TRP A 80 -5.56 -15.91 12.02
N SER A 81 -6.71 -15.26 12.22
CA SER A 81 -7.93 -15.63 11.49
C SER A 81 -8.94 -14.49 11.47
N PHE A 82 -9.85 -14.54 10.50
CA PHE A 82 -11.00 -13.67 10.46
C PHE A 82 -12.14 -14.29 11.27
N LEU A 83 -12.70 -13.52 12.21
CA LEU A 83 -13.83 -13.91 13.05
C LEU A 83 -14.98 -12.93 12.84
N LEU A 84 -16.20 -13.33 13.21
CA LEU A 84 -17.37 -12.46 13.16
C LEU A 84 -17.51 -11.71 14.48
N TRP A 85 -17.31 -10.40 14.45
CA TRP A 85 -17.59 -9.48 15.52
C TRP A 85 -19.03 -9.02 15.47
N ARG A 86 -19.73 -8.96 16.60
CA ARG A 86 -21.07 -8.40 16.72
C ARG A 86 -20.99 -6.98 17.27
N ASN A 87 -21.55 -6.02 16.54
CA ASN A 87 -21.64 -4.65 17.01
C ASN A 87 -22.55 -4.58 18.24
N PRO A 88 -22.11 -4.04 19.40
CA PRO A 88 -22.89 -4.05 20.62
C PRO A 88 -24.16 -3.18 20.58
N GLU A 89 -24.24 -2.19 19.69
CA GLU A 89 -25.40 -1.31 19.56
C GLU A 89 -26.39 -1.81 18.50
N THR A 90 -25.89 -2.05 17.27
CA THR A 90 -26.73 -2.42 16.12
C THR A 90 -26.98 -3.92 16.01
N LEU A 91 -26.24 -4.74 16.75
CA LEU A 91 -26.27 -6.20 16.75
C LEU A 91 -25.88 -6.81 15.38
N SER A 92 -25.47 -5.99 14.41
CA SER A 92 -24.96 -6.45 13.12
C SER A 92 -23.62 -7.16 13.29
N THR A 93 -23.35 -8.13 12.43
CA THR A 93 -22.09 -8.88 12.44
C THR A 93 -21.19 -8.43 11.31
N ARG A 94 -19.87 -8.29 11.59
CA ARG A 94 -18.86 -7.94 10.60
C ARG A 94 -17.58 -8.76 10.83
N SER A 95 -16.89 -9.08 9.74
CA SER A 95 -15.61 -9.77 9.81
C SER A 95 -14.55 -8.86 10.41
N ILE A 96 -13.83 -9.35 11.43
CA ILE A 96 -12.72 -8.68 12.12
C ILE A 96 -11.49 -9.60 12.09
N LEU A 97 -10.32 -9.04 11.87
CA LEU A 97 -9.07 -9.79 11.97
C LEU A 97 -8.74 -10.02 13.45
N ALA A 98 -8.60 -11.26 13.84
CA ALA A 98 -8.24 -11.65 15.19
C ALA A 98 -6.82 -12.23 15.25
N LEU A 99 -6.04 -11.72 16.21
CA LEU A 99 -4.70 -12.20 16.53
C LEU A 99 -4.72 -12.83 17.93
N GLY A 100 -4.30 -14.09 18.04
CA GLY A 100 -4.12 -14.81 19.30
C GLY A 100 -2.65 -15.04 19.60
N PHE A 101 -2.17 -14.67 20.79
CA PHE A 101 -0.77 -14.86 21.18
C PHE A 101 -0.66 -15.13 22.70
N GLU A 102 0.53 -15.49 23.18
CA GLU A 102 0.78 -15.64 24.61
C GLU A 102 1.07 -14.25 25.22
N PRO A 103 0.31 -13.78 26.22
CA PRO A 103 0.42 -12.40 26.73
C PRO A 103 1.76 -12.01 27.34
N ASN A 104 2.63 -12.97 27.62
CA ASN A 104 4.00 -12.72 28.10
C ASN A 104 5.01 -12.54 26.97
N ASP A 105 4.64 -12.90 25.74
CA ASP A 105 5.51 -12.83 24.58
C ASP A 105 5.48 -11.41 23.97
N ALA A 106 6.52 -11.05 23.23
CA ALA A 106 6.54 -9.81 22.46
C ALA A 106 5.85 -10.02 21.12
N LEU A 107 4.74 -9.30 20.89
CA LEU A 107 3.99 -9.34 19.63
C LEU A 107 4.25 -8.09 18.78
N LEU A 108 4.14 -6.92 19.39
CA LEU A 108 4.24 -5.63 18.71
C LEU A 108 5.42 -4.81 19.24
N LYS A 109 5.96 -3.96 18.37
CA LYS A 109 7.03 -3.00 18.69
C LYS A 109 6.59 -1.86 19.61
N ASP A 110 5.28 -1.71 19.87
CA ASP A 110 4.73 -0.67 20.73
C ASP A 110 5.16 -0.92 22.20
N PRO A 111 5.85 0.03 22.86
CA PRO A 111 6.28 -0.09 24.25
C PRO A 111 5.11 -0.28 25.23
N ASP A 112 3.97 0.39 25.00
CA ASP A 112 2.80 0.34 25.86
C ASP A 112 1.98 -0.94 25.69
N PHE A 113 2.20 -1.64 24.57
CA PHE A 113 1.46 -2.86 24.27
C PHE A 113 1.66 -3.94 25.34
N ARG A 114 2.87 -4.05 25.89
CA ARG A 114 3.21 -5.07 26.88
C ARG A 114 2.36 -4.94 28.17
N SER A 115 2.06 -3.72 28.59
CA SER A 115 1.21 -3.47 29.76
C SER A 115 -0.25 -3.86 29.47
N LYS A 116 -0.75 -3.49 28.29
CA LYS A 116 -2.11 -3.83 27.84
C LYS A 116 -2.28 -5.34 27.65
N ALA A 117 -1.27 -6.03 27.14
CA ALA A 117 -1.28 -7.47 26.92
C ALA A 117 -1.49 -8.28 28.22
N GLN A 118 -1.04 -7.77 29.39
CA GLN A 118 -1.26 -8.44 30.67
C GLN A 118 -2.74 -8.61 31.01
N THR A 119 -3.59 -7.71 30.53
CA THR A 119 -5.07 -7.81 30.75
C THR A 119 -5.67 -9.04 30.04
N LEU A 120 -5.01 -9.55 29.02
CA LEU A 120 -5.44 -10.71 28.24
C LEU A 120 -5.20 -12.07 28.93
N LYS A 121 -4.50 -12.10 30.06
CA LYS A 121 -4.34 -13.33 30.87
C LYS A 121 -5.68 -13.87 31.37
N ASN A 122 -6.65 -13.01 31.52
CA ASN A 122 -8.00 -13.42 31.85
C ASN A 122 -8.75 -13.89 30.58
N ARG A 123 -9.35 -15.07 30.65
CA ARG A 123 -10.09 -15.66 29.53
C ARG A 123 -11.25 -14.76 29.07
N GLY A 124 -11.50 -14.72 27.77
CA GLY A 124 -12.57 -13.91 27.18
C GLY A 124 -12.25 -12.40 27.10
N ARG A 125 -11.01 -12.00 27.41
CA ARG A 125 -10.56 -10.60 27.28
C ARG A 125 -9.95 -10.36 25.89
N VAL A 126 -10.22 -9.16 25.39
CA VAL A 126 -9.73 -8.71 24.07
C VAL A 126 -9.22 -7.27 24.12
N LEU A 127 -8.21 -6.96 23.32
CA LEU A 127 -7.83 -5.59 22.98
C LEU A 127 -8.47 -5.27 21.63
N PHE A 128 -9.16 -4.14 21.55
CA PHE A 128 -9.82 -3.69 20.32
C PHE A 128 -8.97 -2.61 19.64
N ASP A 129 -8.90 -2.65 18.33
CA ASP A 129 -8.19 -1.63 17.56
C ASP A 129 -9.04 -0.36 17.43
N GLU A 130 -8.60 0.72 18.09
CA GLU A 130 -9.32 2.00 18.12
C GLU A 130 -9.42 2.71 16.77
N LEU A 131 -8.59 2.31 15.81
CA LEU A 131 -8.60 2.81 14.43
C LEU A 131 -9.49 1.98 13.51
N SER A 132 -10.12 0.90 14.02
CA SER A 132 -11.11 0.12 13.27
C SER A 132 -12.24 1.03 12.77
N ARG A 133 -12.89 0.61 11.68
CA ARG A 133 -14.01 1.38 11.12
C ARG A 133 -15.19 1.47 12.07
N ASP A 134 -15.95 2.55 11.96
CA ASP A 134 -17.06 2.89 12.85
C ASP A 134 -18.19 1.85 12.85
N GLU A 135 -18.30 1.03 11.80
CA GLU A 135 -19.29 -0.04 11.68
C GLU A 135 -19.17 -1.16 12.74
N PHE A 136 -18.01 -1.27 13.41
CA PHE A 136 -17.86 -2.18 14.56
C PHE A 136 -18.52 -1.68 15.83
N GLY A 137 -18.97 -0.43 15.87
CA GLY A 137 -19.57 0.26 16.99
C GLY A 137 -18.62 1.29 17.64
N PRO A 138 -19.14 2.16 18.52
CA PRO A 138 -18.37 3.24 19.13
C PRO A 138 -17.50 2.74 20.30
N ILE A 139 -16.83 1.60 20.12
CA ILE A 139 -16.06 0.88 21.14
C ILE A 139 -15.02 1.78 21.84
N PRO A 140 -14.19 2.57 21.07
CA PRO A 140 -13.20 3.44 21.72
C PRO A 140 -13.83 4.49 22.64
N LYS A 141 -14.98 5.05 22.22
CA LYS A 141 -15.71 6.06 23.00
C LYS A 141 -16.32 5.45 24.27
N MET A 142 -16.98 4.29 24.15
CA MET A 142 -17.55 3.56 25.29
C MET A 142 -16.46 3.21 26.31
N TYR A 143 -15.34 2.64 25.84
CA TYR A 143 -14.23 2.23 26.71
C TYR A 143 -13.59 3.42 27.43
N ARG A 144 -13.32 4.54 26.75
CA ARG A 144 -12.73 5.75 27.35
C ARG A 144 -13.67 6.42 28.35
N ASN A 145 -14.99 6.26 28.20
CA ASN A 145 -15.98 6.73 29.17
C ASN A 145 -16.14 5.78 30.39
N GLY A 146 -15.27 4.77 30.52
CA GLY A 146 -15.30 3.83 31.63
C GLY A 146 -16.43 2.79 31.56
N GLN A 147 -17.14 2.68 30.45
CA GLN A 147 -18.17 1.68 30.25
C GLN A 147 -17.58 0.29 30.08
N ILE A 148 -18.23 -0.72 30.62
CA ILE A 148 -17.89 -2.11 30.35
C ILE A 148 -18.42 -2.47 28.97
N VAL A 149 -17.48 -2.71 28.02
CA VAL A 149 -17.84 -3.10 26.66
C VAL A 149 -17.80 -4.62 26.55
N GLU A 150 -18.96 -5.23 26.45
CA GLU A 150 -19.13 -6.66 26.21
C GLU A 150 -19.86 -6.86 24.88
N THR A 151 -19.41 -7.84 24.10
CA THR A 151 -20.01 -8.22 22.83
C THR A 151 -19.74 -9.67 22.51
N GLU A 152 -20.05 -10.10 21.30
CA GLU A 152 -19.80 -11.46 20.82
C GLU A 152 -18.80 -11.48 19.67
N VAL A 153 -17.89 -12.46 19.74
CA VAL A 153 -16.99 -12.82 18.64
C VAL A 153 -17.16 -14.30 18.35
N ALA A 154 -17.47 -14.63 17.10
CA ALA A 154 -17.78 -16.01 16.68
C ALA A 154 -18.87 -16.66 17.58
N GLY A 155 -19.89 -15.88 17.97
CA GLY A 155 -20.98 -16.35 18.82
C GLY A 155 -20.62 -16.55 20.30
N LYS A 156 -19.43 -16.15 20.75
CA LYS A 156 -18.98 -16.26 22.14
C LYS A 156 -18.76 -14.89 22.74
N ARG A 157 -19.18 -14.72 24.00
CA ARG A 157 -19.06 -13.46 24.74
C ARG A 157 -17.59 -13.12 25.00
N VAL A 158 -17.21 -11.89 24.69
CA VAL A 158 -15.90 -11.30 24.97
C VAL A 158 -16.07 -9.93 25.62
N ARG A 159 -15.04 -9.52 26.38
CA ARG A 159 -14.99 -8.20 27.02
C ARG A 159 -13.77 -7.43 26.54
N VAL A 160 -13.97 -6.21 26.08
CA VAL A 160 -12.88 -5.30 25.73
C VAL A 160 -12.18 -4.85 27.02
N SER A 161 -10.88 -5.10 27.11
CA SER A 161 -10.05 -4.78 28.27
C SER A 161 -8.95 -3.76 27.97
N GLY A 162 -8.88 -3.25 26.74
CA GLY A 162 -7.96 -2.21 26.33
C GLY A 162 -8.10 -1.87 24.85
N LEU A 163 -7.44 -0.78 24.46
CA LEU A 163 -7.39 -0.29 23.10
C LEU A 163 -5.95 -0.38 22.55
N VAL A 164 -5.83 -0.73 21.28
CA VAL A 164 -4.57 -0.74 20.50
C VAL A 164 -4.76 0.08 19.24
N SER A 165 -3.68 0.57 18.65
CA SER A 165 -3.72 1.40 17.44
C SER A 165 -3.00 0.67 16.31
N LEU A 166 -3.69 -0.26 15.64
CA LEU A 166 -3.17 -1.02 14.50
C LEU A 166 -3.56 -0.37 13.17
N GLY A 167 -4.80 0.04 13.07
CA GLY A 167 -5.41 0.60 11.87
C GLY A 167 -5.99 -0.47 10.93
N PRO A 168 -7.02 -0.11 10.16
CA PRO A 168 -7.60 -0.99 9.15
C PRO A 168 -6.58 -1.27 8.06
N SER A 169 -6.66 -2.47 7.51
CA SER A 169 -5.90 -2.88 6.34
C SER A 169 -6.82 -3.01 5.12
N PHE A 170 -6.23 -3.23 3.95
CA PHE A 170 -7.05 -3.51 2.77
C PHE A 170 -7.87 -4.81 2.91
N GLY A 171 -7.34 -5.79 3.65
CA GLY A 171 -8.01 -7.07 3.87
C GLY A 171 -8.88 -7.12 5.14
N ALA A 172 -8.75 -6.13 6.05
CA ALA A 172 -9.44 -6.14 7.34
C ALA A 172 -9.86 -4.73 7.76
N ASP A 173 -11.17 -4.52 7.91
CA ASP A 173 -11.74 -3.23 8.35
C ASP A 173 -11.51 -2.93 9.83
N GLY A 174 -11.10 -3.93 10.61
CA GLY A 174 -10.79 -3.80 12.03
C GLY A 174 -9.99 -4.99 12.55
N ASN A 175 -9.34 -4.78 13.69
CA ASN A 175 -8.45 -5.75 14.30
C ASN A 175 -8.79 -5.97 15.77
N LEU A 176 -8.50 -7.18 16.22
CA LEU A 176 -8.73 -7.67 17.57
C LEU A 176 -7.51 -8.46 18.02
N ILE A 177 -6.99 -8.19 19.21
CA ILE A 177 -5.92 -8.98 19.81
C ILE A 177 -6.46 -9.67 21.06
N THR A 178 -6.10 -10.95 21.24
CA THR A 178 -6.53 -11.74 22.40
C THR A 178 -5.44 -12.72 22.82
N SER A 179 -5.63 -13.36 23.99
CA SER A 179 -4.76 -14.47 24.36
C SER A 179 -5.03 -15.68 23.46
N ARG A 180 -3.98 -16.50 23.27
CA ARG A 180 -4.09 -17.74 22.51
C ARG A 180 -5.19 -18.65 23.07
N GLU A 181 -5.32 -18.75 24.40
CA GLU A 181 -6.36 -19.55 25.04
C GLU A 181 -7.76 -19.05 24.65
N THR A 182 -7.99 -17.75 24.70
CA THR A 182 -9.25 -17.16 24.25
C THR A 182 -9.47 -17.39 22.76
N PHE A 183 -8.45 -17.19 21.92
CA PHE A 183 -8.53 -17.40 20.47
C PHE A 183 -8.95 -18.83 20.10
N VAL A 184 -8.29 -19.85 20.68
CA VAL A 184 -8.66 -21.28 20.50
C VAL A 184 -10.07 -21.54 20.99
N GLY A 185 -10.45 -20.89 22.10
CA GLY A 185 -11.84 -20.92 22.58
C GLY A 185 -12.84 -20.36 21.58
N LEU A 186 -12.50 -19.27 20.86
CA LEU A 186 -13.36 -18.67 19.84
C LEU A 186 -13.43 -19.49 18.55
N MET A 187 -12.40 -20.23 18.23
CA MET A 187 -12.26 -21.02 16.99
C MET A 187 -11.92 -22.50 17.27
N PRO A 188 -12.87 -23.31 17.75
CA PRO A 188 -12.61 -24.72 18.12
C PRO A 188 -12.19 -25.62 16.94
N SER A 189 -12.47 -25.19 15.70
CA SER A 189 -12.07 -25.94 14.48
C SER A 189 -10.58 -25.84 14.17
N ASN A 190 -9.84 -24.96 14.84
CA ASN A 190 -8.40 -24.85 14.64
C ASN A 190 -7.70 -26.07 15.30
N PRO A 191 -6.84 -26.83 14.54
CA PRO A 191 -6.17 -28.01 15.11
C PRO A 191 -5.35 -27.65 16.36
N PRO A 192 -5.45 -28.45 17.44
CA PRO A 192 -4.65 -28.22 18.64
C PRO A 192 -3.16 -28.16 18.31
N GLY A 193 -2.48 -27.10 18.79
CA GLY A 193 -1.04 -26.94 18.54
C GLY A 193 -0.68 -26.36 17.16
N SER A 194 -1.66 -25.94 16.36
CA SER A 194 -1.43 -25.18 15.13
C SER A 194 -1.27 -23.69 15.41
N ILE A 195 -0.45 -23.02 14.61
CA ILE A 195 -0.29 -21.56 14.55
C ILE A 195 -0.21 -21.14 13.08
N GLU A 196 -0.61 -19.95 12.78
CA GLU A 196 -0.58 -19.41 11.40
C GLU A 196 0.70 -18.63 11.14
N ILE A 197 1.25 -17.98 12.17
CA ILE A 197 2.48 -17.17 12.09
C ILE A 197 3.39 -17.55 13.28
N GLY A 198 4.67 -17.70 13.00
CA GLY A 198 5.72 -17.82 14.01
C GLY A 198 6.65 -16.63 13.91
N LEU A 199 6.68 -15.77 14.92
CA LEU A 199 7.62 -14.65 15.00
C LEU A 199 8.90 -15.11 15.67
N VAL A 200 10.05 -14.73 15.10
CA VAL A 200 11.37 -15.06 15.63
C VAL A 200 12.20 -13.79 15.75
N ARG A 201 12.77 -13.57 16.93
CA ARG A 201 13.74 -12.50 17.18
C ARG A 201 15.14 -13.11 17.23
N ILE A 202 16.06 -12.43 16.57
CA ILE A 202 17.46 -12.84 16.55
C ILE A 202 18.31 -11.87 17.37
N ARG A 203 19.52 -12.29 17.67
CA ARG A 203 20.48 -11.48 18.40
C ARG A 203 20.83 -10.21 17.61
N THR A 204 20.90 -9.07 18.28
CA THR A 204 21.32 -7.80 17.69
C THR A 204 22.69 -7.96 17.01
N GLY A 205 22.77 -7.53 15.75
CA GLY A 205 23.98 -7.64 14.93
C GLY A 205 24.07 -8.93 14.08
N SER A 206 23.16 -9.90 14.27
CA SER A 206 23.08 -11.06 13.35
C SER A 206 22.42 -10.66 12.04
N ASP A 207 22.85 -11.25 10.92
CA ASP A 207 22.25 -11.04 9.61
C ASP A 207 20.96 -11.88 9.48
N PRO A 208 19.77 -11.23 9.30
CA PRO A 208 18.51 -11.95 9.18
C PRO A 208 18.46 -12.91 7.98
N ASP A 209 19.08 -12.55 6.86
CA ASP A 209 19.07 -13.39 5.66
C ASP A 209 19.90 -14.65 5.85
N ALA A 210 21.08 -14.54 6.50
CA ALA A 210 21.92 -15.69 6.82
C ALA A 210 21.23 -16.63 7.82
N VAL A 211 20.58 -16.10 8.86
CA VAL A 211 19.85 -16.91 9.85
C VAL A 211 18.63 -17.57 9.21
N ALA A 212 17.85 -16.84 8.38
CA ALA A 212 16.71 -17.40 7.66
C ALA A 212 17.13 -18.55 6.74
N TYR A 213 18.23 -18.39 6.00
CA TYR A 213 18.79 -19.46 5.16
C TYR A 213 19.21 -20.68 5.97
N SER A 214 19.91 -20.48 7.08
CA SER A 214 20.31 -21.56 7.99
C SER A 214 19.11 -22.35 8.52
N LEU A 215 18.08 -21.63 9.02
CA LEU A 215 16.85 -22.23 9.53
C LEU A 215 16.05 -22.98 8.46
N SER A 216 16.02 -22.45 7.24
CA SER A 216 15.32 -23.11 6.14
C SER A 216 15.94 -24.47 5.73
N ARG A 217 17.22 -24.69 6.04
CA ARG A 217 17.90 -25.98 5.80
C ARG A 217 17.69 -26.99 6.92
N ILE A 218 17.40 -26.52 8.13
CA ILE A 218 17.22 -27.37 9.32
C ILE A 218 15.75 -27.78 9.48
N LEU A 219 14.84 -26.84 9.19
CA LEU A 219 13.41 -27.07 9.33
C LEU A 219 12.86 -27.88 8.15
N PRO A 220 11.86 -28.73 8.39
CA PRO A 220 11.17 -29.44 7.31
C PRO A 220 10.42 -28.52 6.36
N ASN A 221 10.07 -29.04 5.17
CA ASN A 221 9.40 -28.29 4.10
C ASN A 221 7.91 -27.96 4.40
N ASP A 222 7.41 -28.26 5.60
CA ASP A 222 6.05 -27.89 6.04
C ASP A 222 5.97 -26.47 6.62
N VAL A 223 7.11 -25.75 6.63
CA VAL A 223 7.22 -24.35 7.05
C VAL A 223 8.19 -23.61 6.16
N ARG A 224 7.89 -22.34 5.89
CA ARG A 224 8.75 -21.40 5.16
C ARG A 224 9.25 -20.33 6.12
N VAL A 225 10.56 -20.08 6.09
CA VAL A 225 11.21 -19.02 6.88
C VAL A 225 11.42 -17.80 5.99
N LEU A 226 10.95 -16.65 6.43
CA LEU A 226 11.07 -15.36 5.73
C LEU A 226 11.73 -14.36 6.67
N THR A 227 12.50 -13.43 6.13
CA THR A 227 12.85 -12.21 6.89
C THR A 227 11.59 -11.35 7.06
N HIS A 228 11.55 -10.49 8.07
CA HIS A 228 10.42 -9.58 8.28
C HIS A 228 10.12 -8.74 7.02
N LYS A 229 11.16 -8.28 6.33
CA LYS A 229 11.03 -7.59 5.04
C LYS A 229 10.40 -8.48 3.97
N SER A 230 10.91 -9.70 3.81
CA SER A 230 10.38 -10.66 2.83
C SER A 230 8.94 -11.07 3.13
N PHE A 231 8.51 -11.09 4.40
CA PHE A 231 7.13 -11.33 4.79
C PHE A 231 6.20 -10.17 4.38
N ILE A 232 6.65 -8.92 4.56
CA ILE A 232 5.94 -7.74 4.05
C ILE A 232 5.85 -7.77 2.53
N ASP A 233 6.94 -8.08 1.84
CA ASP A 233 6.98 -8.16 0.38
C ASP A 233 6.11 -9.31 -0.16
N PHE A 234 6.03 -10.43 0.57
CA PHE A 234 5.15 -11.56 0.26
C PHE A 234 3.68 -11.12 0.20
N GLU A 235 3.21 -10.38 1.20
CA GLU A 235 1.84 -9.87 1.25
C GLU A 235 1.58 -8.85 0.14
N LYS A 236 2.47 -7.86 -0.03
CA LYS A 236 2.36 -6.86 -1.12
C LYS A 236 2.36 -7.51 -2.50
N ASN A 237 3.18 -8.55 -2.69
CA ASN A 237 3.27 -9.24 -3.96
C ASN A 237 1.97 -9.99 -4.30
N TYR A 238 1.32 -10.61 -3.31
CA TYR A 238 0.01 -11.22 -3.50
C TYR A 238 -1.00 -10.19 -4.05
N TRP A 239 -1.11 -9.02 -3.41
CA TRP A 239 -2.04 -7.98 -3.87
C TRP A 239 -1.68 -7.42 -5.24
N ARG A 240 -0.39 -7.38 -5.58
CA ARG A 240 0.10 -6.90 -6.88
C ARG A 240 -0.17 -7.87 -8.01
N THR A 241 0.02 -9.17 -7.79
CA THR A 241 0.05 -10.19 -8.87
C THR A 241 -1.19 -11.07 -8.91
N SER A 242 -1.80 -11.35 -7.76
CA SER A 242 -2.93 -12.28 -7.65
C SER A 242 -4.30 -11.59 -7.63
N THR A 243 -4.31 -10.24 -7.68
CA THR A 243 -5.55 -9.45 -7.74
C THR A 243 -5.56 -8.52 -8.95
N SER A 244 -6.74 -8.14 -9.42
CA SER A 244 -6.90 -7.18 -10.53
C SER A 244 -6.56 -5.74 -10.13
N ILE A 245 -6.31 -5.46 -8.85
CA ILE A 245 -6.13 -4.10 -8.32
C ILE A 245 -4.92 -3.42 -8.95
N GLY A 246 -3.76 -4.08 -8.95
CA GLY A 246 -2.55 -3.55 -9.55
C GLY A 246 -2.73 -3.24 -11.05
N PHE A 247 -3.41 -4.12 -11.77
CA PHE A 247 -3.72 -3.93 -13.19
C PHE A 247 -4.65 -2.73 -13.42
N ILE A 248 -5.77 -2.62 -12.67
CA ILE A 248 -6.77 -1.55 -12.84
C ILE A 248 -6.12 -0.17 -12.63
N PHE A 249 -5.37 0.02 -11.56
CA PHE A 249 -4.72 1.31 -11.29
C PHE A 249 -3.58 1.62 -12.26
N THR A 250 -2.84 0.61 -12.71
CA THR A 250 -1.79 0.81 -13.73
C THR A 250 -2.41 1.18 -15.08
N LEU A 251 -3.50 0.52 -15.46
CA LEU A 251 -4.27 0.87 -16.66
C LEU A 251 -4.84 2.29 -16.57
N GLY A 252 -5.39 2.68 -15.41
CA GLY A 252 -5.88 4.04 -15.17
C GLY A 252 -4.77 5.10 -15.31
N ALA A 253 -3.57 4.82 -14.80
CA ALA A 253 -2.42 5.71 -14.99
C ALA A 253 -1.99 5.79 -16.45
N ALA A 254 -1.99 4.67 -17.19
CA ALA A 254 -1.70 4.63 -18.62
C ALA A 254 -2.74 5.41 -19.44
N MET A 255 -4.02 5.29 -19.10
CA MET A 255 -5.08 6.08 -19.73
C MET A 255 -4.91 7.57 -19.47
N GLY A 256 -4.56 7.97 -18.23
CA GLY A 256 -4.24 9.35 -17.90
C GLY A 256 -3.08 9.89 -18.73
N PHE A 257 -2.03 9.09 -18.95
CA PHE A 257 -0.91 9.41 -19.81
C PHE A 257 -1.33 9.58 -21.28
N ILE A 258 -2.12 8.66 -21.83
CA ILE A 258 -2.60 8.71 -23.22
C ILE A 258 -3.47 9.95 -23.44
N VAL A 259 -4.43 10.22 -22.54
CA VAL A 259 -5.27 11.42 -22.60
C VAL A 259 -4.42 12.68 -22.57
N GLY A 260 -3.41 12.73 -21.69
CA GLY A 260 -2.45 13.82 -21.63
C GLY A 260 -1.67 13.99 -22.92
N CYS A 261 -1.19 12.91 -23.54
CA CYS A 261 -0.53 12.96 -24.86
C CYS A 261 -1.43 13.58 -25.93
N VAL A 262 -2.70 13.18 -25.97
CA VAL A 262 -3.68 13.72 -26.97
C VAL A 262 -3.90 15.20 -26.75
N ILE A 263 -4.13 15.64 -25.51
CA ILE A 263 -4.37 17.06 -25.18
C ILE A 263 -3.14 17.90 -25.53
N VAL A 264 -1.94 17.47 -25.09
CA VAL A 264 -0.70 18.20 -25.37
C VAL A 264 -0.40 18.23 -26.86
N TYR A 265 -0.61 17.10 -27.57
CA TYR A 265 -0.46 17.04 -29.01
C TYR A 265 -1.37 18.04 -29.71
N GLN A 266 -2.67 18.09 -29.39
CA GLN A 266 -3.62 19.02 -30.02
C GLN A 266 -3.19 20.48 -29.84
N ILE A 267 -2.69 20.82 -28.65
CA ILE A 267 -2.28 22.20 -28.33
C ILE A 267 -1.00 22.57 -29.09
N LEU A 268 0.03 21.71 -29.03
CA LEU A 268 1.29 21.96 -29.76
C LEU A 268 1.08 21.92 -31.27
N TYR A 269 0.18 21.05 -31.75
CA TYR A 269 -0.19 21.03 -33.17
C TYR A 269 -0.84 22.34 -33.63
N SER A 270 -1.76 22.88 -32.83
CA SER A 270 -2.38 24.17 -33.12
C SER A 270 -1.34 25.31 -33.10
N ASP A 271 -0.44 25.29 -32.11
CA ASP A 271 0.61 26.29 -31.97
C ASP A 271 1.60 26.26 -33.16
N VAL A 272 2.09 25.10 -33.51
CA VAL A 272 2.95 24.90 -34.70
C VAL A 272 2.23 25.32 -35.98
N SER A 273 0.93 25.01 -36.14
CA SER A 273 0.16 25.34 -37.34
C SER A 273 -0.04 26.86 -37.48
N ASP A 274 -0.24 27.56 -36.38
CA ASP A 274 -0.41 29.03 -36.40
C ASP A 274 0.89 29.76 -36.73
N HIS A 275 2.04 29.19 -36.35
CA HIS A 275 3.38 29.76 -36.64
C HIS A 275 4.04 29.12 -37.86
N LEU A 276 3.29 28.35 -38.67
CA LEU A 276 3.82 27.65 -39.85
C LEU A 276 4.51 28.58 -40.86
N PRO A 277 3.96 29.81 -41.19
CA PRO A 277 4.65 30.73 -42.10
C PRO A 277 5.99 31.23 -41.56
N GLU A 278 6.11 31.44 -40.25
CA GLU A 278 7.36 31.83 -39.61
C GLU A 278 8.40 30.74 -39.68
N TYR A 279 8.02 29.51 -39.40
CA TYR A 279 8.90 28.33 -39.55
C TYR A 279 9.33 28.11 -40.99
N ALA A 280 8.41 28.26 -41.96
CA ALA A 280 8.72 28.18 -43.38
C ALA A 280 9.76 29.23 -43.80
N THR A 281 9.60 30.49 -43.33
CA THR A 281 10.56 31.56 -43.57
C THR A 281 11.97 31.22 -43.02
N LEU A 282 12.04 30.68 -41.81
CA LEU A 282 13.28 30.27 -41.18
C LEU A 282 13.95 29.15 -41.98
N MET A 283 13.17 28.18 -42.49
CA MET A 283 13.69 27.13 -43.39
C MET A 283 14.22 27.70 -44.71
N ALA A 284 13.51 28.66 -45.31
CA ALA A 284 13.97 29.34 -46.53
C ALA A 284 15.29 30.13 -46.31
N MET A 285 15.53 30.64 -45.11
CA MET A 285 16.78 31.26 -44.69
C MET A 285 17.92 30.24 -44.41
N GLY A 286 17.67 28.94 -44.53
CA GLY A 286 18.69 27.89 -44.40
C GLY A 286 18.78 27.27 -42.99
N TYR A 287 17.85 27.57 -42.07
CA TYR A 287 17.79 26.89 -40.78
C TYR A 287 17.41 25.42 -40.97
N LYS A 288 18.18 24.52 -40.33
CA LYS A 288 17.89 23.08 -40.38
C LYS A 288 16.69 22.72 -39.54
N LEU A 289 15.90 21.76 -39.99
CA LEU A 289 14.74 21.20 -39.25
C LEU A 289 15.09 20.80 -37.80
N LYS A 290 16.32 20.30 -37.56
CA LYS A 290 16.81 19.97 -36.20
C LYS A 290 16.84 21.15 -35.27
N THR A 291 17.07 22.38 -35.77
CA THR A 291 17.06 23.61 -34.96
C THR A 291 15.65 23.97 -34.56
N LEU A 292 14.70 23.86 -35.46
CA LEU A 292 13.28 24.13 -35.21
C LEU A 292 12.68 23.08 -34.25
N LEU A 293 13.02 21.80 -34.44
CA LEU A 293 12.70 20.72 -33.46
C LEU A 293 13.23 21.05 -32.06
N GLY A 294 14.42 21.65 -31.96
CA GLY A 294 14.99 22.08 -30.70
C GLY A 294 14.20 23.20 -30.01
N VAL A 295 13.55 24.10 -30.77
CA VAL A 295 12.68 25.15 -30.22
C VAL A 295 11.43 24.55 -29.60
N VAL A 296 10.69 23.72 -30.35
CA VAL A 296 9.47 23.07 -29.87
C VAL A 296 9.75 22.07 -28.74
N ALA A 297 10.93 21.42 -28.75
CA ALA A 297 11.36 20.58 -27.65
C ALA A 297 11.57 21.39 -26.34
N ARG A 298 12.17 22.58 -26.42
CA ARG A 298 12.32 23.47 -25.26
C ARG A 298 10.98 23.95 -24.73
N GLU A 299 10.04 24.25 -25.62
CA GLU A 299 8.66 24.57 -25.24
C GLU A 299 8.01 23.39 -24.53
N GLY A 300 8.12 22.15 -25.05
CA GLY A 300 7.63 20.94 -24.39
C GLY A 300 8.23 20.75 -22.97
N ILE A 301 9.52 21.03 -22.79
CA ILE A 301 10.16 20.97 -21.46
C ILE A 301 9.58 22.04 -20.53
N LEU A 302 9.44 23.27 -20.99
CA LEU A 302 8.85 24.36 -20.19
C LEU A 302 7.41 24.04 -19.78
N LEU A 303 6.60 23.56 -20.73
CA LEU A 303 5.22 23.13 -20.46
C LEU A 303 5.17 21.99 -19.45
N SER A 304 6.09 21.02 -19.55
CA SER A 304 6.14 19.90 -18.61
C SER A 304 6.44 20.36 -17.17
N VAL A 305 7.41 21.25 -16.98
CA VAL A 305 7.74 21.80 -15.66
C VAL A 305 6.61 22.64 -15.11
N MET A 306 6.09 23.59 -15.92
CA MET A 306 5.01 24.47 -15.51
C MET A 306 3.70 23.74 -15.21
N GLY A 307 3.38 22.68 -15.95
CA GLY A 307 2.19 21.83 -15.70
C GLY A 307 2.37 20.85 -14.54
N TYR A 308 3.59 20.38 -14.30
CA TYR A 308 3.88 19.47 -13.20
C TYR A 308 3.68 20.12 -11.83
N ILE A 309 4.12 21.38 -11.65
CA ILE A 309 4.01 22.06 -10.36
C ILE A 309 2.57 22.09 -9.82
N PRO A 310 1.56 22.61 -10.57
CA PRO A 310 0.19 22.61 -10.10
C PRO A 310 -0.38 21.16 -9.97
N ALA A 311 0.03 20.23 -10.82
CA ALA A 311 -0.37 18.81 -10.70
C ALA A 311 0.14 18.21 -9.38
N TYR A 312 1.39 18.46 -9.01
CA TYR A 312 1.98 18.00 -7.76
C TYR A 312 1.29 18.59 -6.53
N LEU A 313 1.07 19.89 -6.50
CA LEU A 313 0.40 20.59 -5.39
C LEU A 313 -1.06 20.10 -5.23
N SER A 314 -1.80 20.02 -6.32
CA SER A 314 -3.17 19.47 -6.32
C SER A 314 -3.19 18.00 -5.91
N GLY A 315 -2.22 17.21 -6.36
CA GLY A 315 -2.05 15.81 -5.96
C GLY A 315 -1.81 15.67 -4.46
N GLN A 316 -0.99 16.51 -3.85
CA GLN A 316 -0.79 16.52 -2.38
C GLN A 316 -2.08 16.86 -1.63
N ALA A 317 -2.82 17.87 -2.08
CA ALA A 317 -4.09 18.26 -1.46
C ALA A 317 -5.12 17.12 -1.55
N LEU A 318 -5.24 16.47 -2.70
CA LEU A 318 -6.12 15.32 -2.89
C LEU A 318 -5.70 14.11 -2.03
N TYR A 319 -4.40 13.83 -1.90
CA TYR A 319 -3.92 12.77 -1.00
C TYR A 319 -4.28 13.05 0.48
N ALA A 320 -4.18 14.31 0.91
CA ALA A 320 -4.61 14.69 2.26
C ALA A 320 -6.12 14.48 2.45
N LEU A 321 -6.94 14.85 1.46
CA LEU A 321 -8.38 14.64 1.48
C LEU A 321 -8.70 13.14 1.56
N VAL A 322 -8.10 12.32 0.70
CA VAL A 322 -8.30 10.86 0.68
C VAL A 322 -7.91 10.23 2.01
N ARG A 323 -6.74 10.56 2.54
CA ARG A 323 -6.28 10.03 3.83
C ARG A 323 -7.23 10.35 4.97
N ASN A 324 -7.77 11.56 5.01
CA ASN A 324 -8.71 11.96 6.04
C ASN A 324 -10.07 11.25 5.91
N SER A 325 -10.54 11.03 4.67
CA SER A 325 -11.85 10.43 4.41
C SER A 325 -11.84 8.89 4.45
N THR A 326 -10.75 8.25 4.00
CA THR A 326 -10.71 6.78 3.82
C THR A 326 -9.81 6.06 4.81
N LYS A 327 -9.03 6.80 5.62
CA LYS A 327 -7.97 6.24 6.50
C LYS A 327 -6.87 5.47 5.76
N LEU A 328 -6.84 5.49 4.43
CA LEU A 328 -5.77 4.87 3.65
C LEU A 328 -4.47 5.65 3.82
N PRO A 329 -3.30 4.98 3.96
CA PRO A 329 -2.00 5.62 4.13
C PRO A 329 -1.45 6.14 2.80
N VAL A 330 -2.23 6.98 2.10
CA VAL A 330 -1.80 7.60 0.84
C VAL A 330 -0.95 8.82 1.19
N ALA A 331 0.31 8.81 0.79
CA ALA A 331 1.25 9.92 0.98
C ALA A 331 2.03 10.18 -0.32
N MET A 332 2.50 11.41 -0.50
CA MET A 332 3.39 11.72 -1.62
C MET A 332 4.75 11.08 -1.36
N ASP A 333 5.14 10.15 -2.22
CA ASP A 333 6.44 9.50 -2.22
C ASP A 333 7.36 10.18 -3.24
N PRO A 334 8.63 10.53 -2.90
CA PRO A 334 9.58 11.13 -3.83
C PRO A 334 9.80 10.31 -5.10
N GLN A 335 9.80 8.99 -5.00
CA GLN A 335 9.96 8.11 -6.15
C GLN A 335 8.76 8.25 -7.12
N ARG A 336 7.53 8.29 -6.58
CA ARG A 336 6.31 8.51 -7.37
C ARG A 336 6.29 9.89 -7.99
N ALA A 337 6.69 10.92 -7.24
CA ALA A 337 6.80 12.28 -7.75
C ALA A 337 7.74 12.34 -8.97
N LEU A 338 8.90 11.69 -8.88
CA LEU A 338 9.87 11.61 -9.98
C LEU A 338 9.31 10.81 -11.18
N ILE A 339 8.66 9.68 -10.95
CA ILE A 339 8.05 8.87 -12.02
C ILE A 339 7.01 9.70 -12.79
N VAL A 340 6.11 10.39 -12.10
CA VAL A 340 5.08 11.20 -12.75
C VAL A 340 5.71 12.39 -13.49
N PHE A 341 6.74 13.01 -12.94
CA PHE A 341 7.49 14.06 -13.64
C PHE A 341 8.10 13.55 -14.96
N ILE A 342 8.76 12.39 -14.92
CA ILE A 342 9.33 11.76 -16.12
C ILE A 342 8.23 11.43 -17.13
N LEU A 343 7.09 10.89 -16.69
CA LEU A 343 5.96 10.60 -17.57
C LEU A 343 5.42 11.87 -18.23
N ILE A 344 5.24 12.98 -17.49
CA ILE A 344 4.82 14.26 -18.05
C ILE A 344 5.85 14.78 -19.05
N LEU A 345 7.14 14.70 -18.73
CA LEU A 345 8.21 15.11 -19.64
C LEU A 345 8.18 14.30 -20.95
N VAL A 346 8.09 12.98 -20.86
CA VAL A 346 8.00 12.09 -22.03
C VAL A 346 6.75 12.38 -22.85
N MET A 347 5.62 12.63 -22.19
CA MET A 347 4.35 12.99 -22.80
C MET A 347 4.48 14.30 -23.62
N CYS A 348 5.03 15.36 -23.00
CA CYS A 348 5.21 16.65 -23.67
C CYS A 348 6.22 16.57 -24.82
N MET A 349 7.36 15.92 -24.60
CA MET A 349 8.39 15.74 -25.63
C MET A 349 7.90 14.88 -26.81
N GLY A 350 7.21 13.77 -26.51
CA GLY A 350 6.65 12.90 -27.54
C GLY A 350 5.60 13.62 -28.38
N SER A 351 4.69 14.37 -27.73
CA SER A 351 3.69 15.18 -28.40
C SER A 351 4.31 16.29 -29.26
N ALA A 352 5.37 16.93 -28.78
CA ALA A 352 6.11 17.95 -29.53
C ALA A 352 6.74 17.37 -30.81
N VAL A 353 7.39 16.22 -30.72
CA VAL A 353 8.00 15.54 -31.88
C VAL A 353 6.93 15.15 -32.91
N VAL A 354 5.78 14.65 -32.48
CA VAL A 354 4.68 14.27 -33.38
C VAL A 354 4.04 15.51 -34.02
N ALA A 355 3.82 16.59 -33.28
CA ALA A 355 3.29 17.84 -33.81
C ALA A 355 4.17 18.43 -34.91
N MET A 356 5.51 18.35 -34.72
CA MET A 356 6.48 18.85 -35.71
C MET A 356 6.55 18.06 -37.00
N ARG A 357 6.08 16.79 -37.05
CA ARG A 357 6.02 16.03 -38.32
C ARG A 357 5.15 16.73 -39.34
N ARG A 358 4.12 17.44 -38.92
CA ARG A 358 3.26 18.26 -39.77
C ARG A 358 4.04 19.32 -40.53
N LEU A 359 5.07 19.92 -39.90
CA LEU A 359 5.94 20.91 -40.54
C LEU A 359 6.82 20.28 -41.65
N VAL A 360 7.19 19.01 -41.47
CA VAL A 360 7.98 18.26 -42.44
C VAL A 360 7.16 17.90 -43.66
N ASP A 361 5.88 17.58 -43.46
CA ASP A 361 4.94 17.15 -44.50
C ASP A 361 4.31 18.35 -45.26
N ALA A 362 4.46 19.57 -44.76
CA ALA A 362 3.99 20.80 -45.43
C ALA A 362 5.01 21.19 -46.53
N ASP A 363 4.58 21.12 -47.76
CA ASP A 363 5.41 21.60 -48.90
C ASP A 363 5.61 23.12 -48.81
N PRO A 364 6.85 23.63 -48.70
CA PRO A 364 7.09 25.08 -48.64
C PRO A 364 6.47 25.84 -49.82
N ALA A 365 6.22 25.16 -50.98
CA ALA A 365 5.62 25.74 -52.18
C ALA A 365 4.09 25.97 -52.07
N GLU A 366 3.39 25.29 -51.14
CA GLU A 366 1.96 25.50 -50.91
C GLU A 366 1.67 26.59 -49.87
N ILE A 367 2.69 27.11 -49.18
CA ILE A 367 2.54 28.10 -48.10
C ILE A 367 2.74 29.54 -48.61
N PHE A 368 3.36 29.71 -49.78
CA PHE A 368 3.58 30.97 -50.48
C PHE A 368 2.74 31.02 -51.75
#